data_4e3989333afb0327b1bcdfd3548ecf08
#
_entry.id   4e3989333afb0327b1bcdfd3548ecf08
#
_cell.length_a   1.000
_cell.length_b   1.000
_cell.length_c   1.000
_cell.angle_alpha   90.00
_cell.angle_beta   90.00
_cell.angle_gamma   90.00
#
_symmetry.space_group_name_H-M   'P 1'
#
loop_
_entity.id
_entity.type
_entity.pdbx_description
1 polymer ?
#
loop_
_entity_poly.entity_id
_entity_poly.type
_entity_poly.pdbx_seq_one_letter_code
_entity_poly.pdbx_strand_id
1 'polypeptide(L)'
;MGRLSRAELQEHNRAKILAAARDEFAERGFRDAKVDDIAGRAGLTRGAVYSNFPGKRALYFAVLAGLAERESTAGSISPREPLAVSPAESLSAFESLSASLPEGAAEAASGTTRDALGALARAWVARLPLADTDEEHGPARLGTHVMPEVLAEGRIRRPFAQLMKLDAILLGLALERLRPPEAHDGSGSQVRVAEAALTLLHGASRLAAVAPGFVEPFNVVSAVEQVAGLVLHDWWPPPHVITQAWPTDEPWDPPRVRDAVRGESARLTDDGVVAILGLHRIEAVEEAVRAAPPGARITAVLVTGDPAELAPLARLTVAGLCNCLRQAFPSSAWPRLQVVFDESGAFAAAAGLPAVSDATEAAVRVEAGRIVARADGRGACHAAASAEVAAPAVPADGTG
;
A
#
# COMPACT_ATOMS: atom_id res chain seq x y z
N MET A 1 -9.53 29.41 -28.99
CA MET A 1 -9.13 28.81 -27.72
C MET A 1 -10.37 28.70 -26.85
N GLY A 2 -10.84 27.49 -26.55
CA GLY A 2 -12.01 27.25 -25.71
C GLY A 2 -11.73 27.72 -24.27
N ARG A 3 -12.74 28.27 -23.62
CA ARG A 3 -12.68 28.73 -22.22
C ARG A 3 -12.70 27.45 -21.35
N LEU A 4 -11.67 27.23 -20.53
CA LEU A 4 -11.59 26.10 -19.60
C LEU A 4 -12.82 26.16 -18.66
N SER A 5 -13.40 25.00 -18.36
CA SER A 5 -14.40 24.86 -17.33
C SER A 5 -13.79 25.19 -15.94
N ARG A 6 -14.61 25.43 -14.93
CA ARG A 6 -14.13 25.68 -13.57
C ARG A 6 -13.34 24.51 -13.01
N ALA A 7 -13.73 23.28 -13.33
CA ALA A 7 -13.04 22.06 -12.89
C ALA A 7 -11.68 21.93 -13.60
N GLU A 8 -11.61 22.14 -14.91
CA GLU A 8 -10.36 22.12 -15.67
C GLU A 8 -9.38 23.20 -15.22
N LEU A 9 -9.88 24.40 -14.89
CA LEU A 9 -9.05 25.48 -14.35
C LEU A 9 -8.49 25.10 -12.96
N GLN A 10 -9.30 24.49 -12.11
CA GLN A 10 -8.88 24.05 -10.78
C GLN A 10 -7.80 22.96 -10.89
N GLU A 11 -7.99 21.97 -11.77
CA GLU A 11 -7.00 20.91 -11.97
C GLU A 11 -5.69 21.47 -12.57
N HIS A 12 -5.80 22.41 -13.50
CA HIS A 12 -4.63 23.10 -14.05
C HIS A 12 -3.85 23.87 -12.98
N ASN A 13 -4.54 24.59 -12.10
CA ASN A 13 -3.93 25.31 -10.98
C ASN A 13 -3.31 24.35 -9.98
N ARG A 14 -3.99 23.23 -9.67
CA ARG A 14 -3.48 22.18 -8.80
C ARG A 14 -2.15 21.60 -9.34
N ALA A 15 -2.09 21.29 -10.62
CA ALA A 15 -0.88 20.79 -11.28
C ALA A 15 0.28 21.81 -11.21
N LYS A 16 0.01 23.11 -11.45
CA LYS A 16 1.02 24.17 -11.30
C LYS A 16 1.56 24.28 -9.87
N ILE A 17 0.67 24.24 -8.87
CA ILE A 17 1.07 24.30 -7.46
C ILE A 17 1.95 23.09 -7.10
N LEU A 18 1.59 21.88 -7.52
CA LEU A 18 2.38 20.67 -7.26
C LEU A 18 3.77 20.73 -7.90
N ALA A 19 3.88 21.23 -9.14
CA ALA A 19 5.18 21.40 -9.80
C ALA A 19 6.06 22.42 -9.07
N ALA A 20 5.52 23.60 -8.76
CA ALA A 20 6.22 24.64 -8.02
C ALA A 20 6.65 24.18 -6.61
N ALA A 21 5.77 23.44 -5.92
CA ALA A 21 6.06 22.91 -4.58
C ALA A 21 7.15 21.84 -4.60
N ARG A 22 7.15 20.95 -5.60
CA ARG A 22 8.23 19.97 -5.79
C ARG A 22 9.58 20.66 -5.90
N ASP A 23 9.67 21.67 -6.75
CA ASP A 23 10.92 22.38 -7.00
C ASP A 23 11.37 23.16 -5.75
N GLU A 24 10.44 23.83 -5.05
CA GLU A 24 10.73 24.56 -3.82
C GLU A 24 11.17 23.63 -2.69
N PHE A 25 10.51 22.48 -2.52
CA PHE A 25 10.90 21.48 -1.51
C PHE A 25 12.24 20.82 -1.84
N ALA A 26 12.56 20.63 -3.13
CA ALA A 26 13.85 20.10 -3.53
C ALA A 26 15.00 21.07 -3.28
N GLU A 27 14.76 22.38 -3.48
CA GLU A 27 15.78 23.42 -3.32
C GLU A 27 16.02 23.80 -1.85
N ARG A 28 14.97 23.85 -1.02
CA ARG A 28 15.03 24.40 0.34
C ARG A 28 14.68 23.41 1.44
N GLY A 29 14.30 22.19 1.08
CA GLY A 29 13.75 21.21 2.02
C GLY A 29 12.36 21.60 2.52
N PHE A 30 11.72 20.68 3.24
CA PHE A 30 10.37 20.88 3.74
C PHE A 30 10.29 22.04 4.75
N ARG A 31 11.26 22.18 5.67
CA ARG A 31 11.19 23.17 6.77
C ARG A 31 11.23 24.61 6.26
N ASP A 32 12.17 24.92 5.37
CA ASP A 32 12.48 26.28 4.94
C ASP A 32 11.67 26.74 3.73
N ALA A 33 11.06 25.81 2.99
CA ALA A 33 10.13 26.14 1.91
C ALA A 33 8.92 26.94 2.43
N LYS A 34 8.56 28.01 1.72
CA LYS A 34 7.45 28.88 2.08
C LYS A 34 6.32 28.78 1.07
N VAL A 35 5.07 28.77 1.57
CA VAL A 35 3.87 28.72 0.70
C VAL A 35 3.80 29.96 -0.21
N ASP A 36 4.31 31.10 0.22
CA ASP A 36 4.34 32.32 -0.59
C ASP A 36 5.31 32.19 -1.79
N ASP A 37 6.47 31.56 -1.58
CA ASP A 37 7.43 31.29 -2.67
C ASP A 37 6.88 30.27 -3.66
N ILE A 38 6.19 29.23 -3.16
CA ILE A 38 5.47 28.24 -4.00
C ILE A 38 4.39 28.93 -4.84
N ALA A 39 3.57 29.81 -4.24
CA ALA A 39 2.54 30.55 -4.94
C ALA A 39 3.12 31.46 -6.04
N GLY A 40 4.20 32.21 -5.72
CA GLY A 40 4.92 33.04 -6.69
C GLY A 40 5.48 32.24 -7.85
N ARG A 41 6.12 31.09 -7.57
CA ARG A 41 6.69 30.19 -8.57
C ARG A 41 5.60 29.56 -9.47
N ALA A 42 4.42 29.27 -8.91
CA ALA A 42 3.26 28.79 -9.65
C ALA A 42 2.54 29.87 -10.48
N GLY A 43 2.89 31.14 -10.29
CA GLY A 43 2.18 32.27 -10.91
C GLY A 43 0.75 32.44 -10.35
N LEU A 44 0.54 32.09 -9.08
CA LEU A 44 -0.75 32.10 -8.40
C LEU A 44 -0.69 32.88 -7.10
N THR A 45 -1.84 33.18 -6.51
CA THR A 45 -1.90 33.79 -5.18
C THR A 45 -1.77 32.76 -4.07
N ARG A 46 -1.33 33.17 -2.88
CA ARG A 46 -1.32 32.33 -1.67
C ARG A 46 -2.70 31.74 -1.38
N GLY A 47 -3.79 32.52 -1.57
CA GLY A 47 -5.17 32.04 -1.44
C GLY A 47 -5.51 30.90 -2.40
N ALA A 48 -4.97 30.93 -3.62
CA ALA A 48 -5.15 29.85 -4.58
C ALA A 48 -4.44 28.55 -4.14
N VAL A 49 -3.30 28.64 -3.44
CA VAL A 49 -2.65 27.46 -2.86
C VAL A 49 -3.51 26.87 -1.75
N TYR A 50 -3.99 27.68 -0.81
CA TYR A 50 -4.83 27.19 0.31
C TYR A 50 -6.21 26.68 -0.12
N SER A 51 -6.76 27.16 -1.25
CA SER A 51 -8.01 26.61 -1.80
C SER A 51 -7.84 25.21 -2.40
N ASN A 52 -6.61 24.79 -2.72
CA ASN A 52 -6.29 23.46 -3.26
C ASN A 52 -5.70 22.50 -2.21
N PHE A 53 -4.97 23.05 -1.22
CA PHE A 53 -4.27 22.28 -0.19
C PHE A 53 -4.46 22.96 1.17
N PRO A 54 -4.97 22.27 2.20
CA PRO A 54 -5.27 22.87 3.51
C PRO A 54 -4.02 23.37 4.26
N GLY A 55 -2.82 22.92 3.85
CA GLY A 55 -1.57 23.32 4.47
C GLY A 55 -0.33 22.81 3.75
N LYS A 56 0.84 23.30 4.18
CA LYS A 56 2.15 22.92 3.61
C LYS A 56 2.39 21.41 3.67
N ARG A 57 1.95 20.73 4.75
CA ARG A 57 2.10 19.29 4.93
C ARG A 57 1.25 18.50 3.93
N ALA A 58 -0.01 18.86 3.75
CA ALA A 58 -0.88 18.23 2.75
C ALA A 58 -0.32 18.37 1.33
N LEU A 59 0.21 19.56 1.01
CA LEU A 59 0.90 19.81 -0.25
C LEU A 59 2.17 18.96 -0.39
N TYR A 60 2.95 18.81 0.68
CA TYR A 60 4.16 18.00 0.70
C TYR A 60 3.84 16.51 0.45
N PHE A 61 2.85 15.95 1.16
CA PHE A 61 2.43 14.57 0.93
C PHE A 61 1.89 14.36 -0.49
N ALA A 62 1.17 15.34 -1.03
CA ALA A 62 0.66 15.26 -2.41
C ALA A 62 1.80 15.29 -3.45
N VAL A 63 2.85 16.06 -3.23
CA VAL A 63 4.05 16.06 -4.08
C VAL A 63 4.73 14.69 -4.05
N LEU A 64 4.96 14.14 -2.86
CA LEU A 64 5.62 12.85 -2.71
C LEU A 64 4.79 11.69 -3.27
N ALA A 65 3.47 11.69 -3.03
CA ALA A 65 2.56 10.70 -3.62
C ALA A 65 2.63 10.72 -5.15
N GLY A 66 2.56 11.91 -5.74
CA GLY A 66 2.68 12.06 -7.19
C GLY A 66 4.05 11.65 -7.76
N LEU A 67 5.13 11.76 -7.01
CA LEU A 67 6.45 11.23 -7.39
C LEU A 67 6.45 9.70 -7.35
N ALA A 68 6.01 9.09 -6.26
CA ALA A 68 5.96 7.65 -6.09
C ALA A 68 5.05 6.97 -7.14
N GLU A 69 3.92 7.58 -7.49
CA GLU A 69 2.99 7.09 -8.51
C GLU A 69 3.60 7.17 -9.93
N ARG A 70 4.38 8.21 -10.23
CA ARG A 70 5.10 8.32 -11.51
C ARG A 70 6.20 7.27 -11.66
N GLU A 71 6.97 6.99 -10.61
CA GLU A 71 7.94 5.89 -10.60
C GLU A 71 7.27 4.55 -10.92
N SER A 72 6.07 4.32 -10.36
CA SER A 72 5.22 3.17 -10.62
C SER A 72 4.90 3.00 -12.10
N THR A 73 4.61 4.10 -12.79
CA THR A 73 4.21 4.10 -14.20
C THR A 73 5.43 3.95 -15.13
N ALA A 74 6.54 4.58 -14.78
CA ALA A 74 7.78 4.51 -15.56
C ALA A 74 8.42 3.11 -15.51
N GLY A 75 8.37 2.44 -14.36
CA GLY A 75 8.86 1.07 -14.19
C GLY A 75 8.09 0.01 -14.99
N SER A 76 6.86 0.31 -15.39
CA SER A 76 6.03 -0.57 -16.24
C SER A 76 6.40 -0.51 -17.73
N ILE A 77 7.19 0.47 -18.16
CA ILE A 77 7.47 0.74 -19.60
C ILE A 77 8.87 0.27 -20.04
N SER A 78 9.78 -0.01 -19.12
CA SER A 78 11.13 -0.52 -19.46
C SER A 78 11.62 -1.51 -18.41
N PRO A 79 11.98 -2.75 -18.78
CA PRO A 79 12.83 -3.56 -17.94
C PRO A 79 14.18 -2.82 -17.86
N ARG A 80 14.47 -2.16 -16.74
CA ARG A 80 15.83 -1.72 -16.46
C ARG A 80 16.69 -2.97 -16.41
N GLU A 81 17.62 -3.12 -17.34
CA GLU A 81 18.73 -4.05 -17.17
C GLU A 81 19.31 -3.83 -15.77
N PRO A 82 19.51 -4.91 -14.98
CA PRO A 82 20.19 -4.77 -13.72
C PRO A 82 21.54 -4.11 -14.00
N LEU A 83 21.82 -3.01 -13.30
CA LEU A 83 23.16 -2.42 -13.27
C LEU A 83 24.10 -3.55 -12.88
N ALA A 84 24.84 -4.03 -13.86
CA ALA A 84 25.89 -5.03 -13.69
C ALA A 84 27.02 -4.40 -12.86
N VAL A 85 26.84 -4.41 -11.54
CA VAL A 85 27.97 -4.39 -10.63
C VAL A 85 28.56 -5.78 -10.75
N SER A 86 29.72 -5.85 -11.34
CA SER A 86 30.44 -7.10 -11.61
C SER A 86 30.64 -7.87 -10.29
N PRO A 87 30.07 -9.09 -10.13
CA PRO A 87 30.13 -9.82 -8.86
C PRO A 87 31.39 -10.70 -8.74
N ALA A 88 32.41 -10.46 -9.55
CA ALA A 88 33.45 -11.47 -9.75
C ALA A 88 34.52 -11.55 -8.64
N GLU A 89 34.62 -10.59 -7.72
CA GLU A 89 35.72 -10.61 -6.74
C GLU A 89 35.33 -10.85 -5.27
N SER A 90 34.01 -10.84 -4.94
CA SER A 90 33.55 -11.02 -3.54
C SER A 90 32.86 -12.35 -3.24
N LEU A 91 32.61 -13.21 -4.22
CA LEU A 91 31.89 -14.47 -4.05
C LEU A 91 32.78 -15.61 -3.54
N SER A 92 34.09 -15.55 -3.71
CA SER A 92 34.99 -16.69 -3.32
C SER A 92 35.19 -16.83 -1.81
N ALA A 93 34.92 -15.80 -1.01
CA ALA A 93 35.04 -15.85 0.43
C ALA A 93 33.76 -16.35 1.15
N PHE A 94 32.62 -16.34 0.48
CA PHE A 94 31.31 -16.67 1.10
C PHE A 94 30.87 -18.14 0.87
N GLU A 95 31.35 -18.78 -0.18
CA GLU A 95 31.02 -20.19 -0.47
C GLU A 95 31.62 -21.22 0.54
N SER A 96 32.58 -20.79 1.34
CA SER A 96 33.26 -21.70 2.29
C SER A 96 32.57 -21.85 3.64
N LEU A 97 31.52 -21.08 3.93
CA LEU A 97 30.83 -21.09 5.24
C LEU A 97 29.42 -21.71 5.25
N SER A 98 28.87 -22.11 4.10
CA SER A 98 27.48 -22.62 4.02
C SER A 98 27.36 -24.14 3.83
N ALA A 99 28.41 -24.89 4.07
CA ALA A 99 28.37 -26.36 4.00
C ALA A 99 28.16 -26.95 5.38
N SER A 100 26.94 -27.08 5.85
CA SER A 100 26.42 -28.19 6.68
C SER A 100 25.12 -27.83 7.42
N LEU A 101 23.96 -28.17 6.85
CA LEU A 101 22.72 -28.51 7.56
C LEU A 101 21.77 -29.32 6.62
N PRO A 102 20.94 -30.24 7.12
CA PRO A 102 20.29 -31.28 6.30
C PRO A 102 19.03 -30.82 5.55
N GLU A 103 18.77 -31.48 4.45
CA GLU A 103 17.82 -31.23 3.39
C GLU A 103 16.36 -31.50 3.77
N GLY A 104 15.45 -30.60 3.32
CA GLY A 104 14.01 -30.79 3.32
C GLY A 104 13.27 -29.77 2.43
N ALA A 105 12.09 -30.09 1.93
CA ALA A 105 11.26 -29.22 1.09
C ALA A 105 10.99 -27.81 1.70
N ALA A 106 11.08 -27.68 3.01
CA ALA A 106 11.04 -26.42 3.75
C ALA A 106 12.22 -25.48 3.42
N GLU A 107 13.39 -26.02 3.06
CA GLU A 107 14.59 -25.25 2.70
C GLU A 107 14.44 -24.56 1.33
N ALA A 108 13.84 -25.22 0.35
CA ALA A 108 13.60 -24.63 -0.98
C ALA A 108 12.61 -23.44 -0.90
N ALA A 109 11.56 -23.59 -0.08
CA ALA A 109 10.58 -22.51 0.15
C ALA A 109 11.19 -21.34 0.94
N SER A 110 12.06 -21.63 1.91
CA SER A 110 12.79 -20.62 2.69
C SER A 110 13.81 -19.89 1.81
N GLY A 111 14.47 -20.55 0.87
CA GLY A 111 15.36 -19.93 -0.11
C GLY A 111 14.64 -18.89 -0.94
N THR A 112 13.49 -19.23 -1.51
CA THR A 112 12.69 -18.30 -2.32
C THR A 112 12.16 -17.09 -1.52
N THR A 113 11.73 -17.29 -0.28
CA THR A 113 11.28 -16.18 0.60
C THR A 113 12.47 -15.28 0.97
N ARG A 114 13.61 -15.84 1.28
CA ARG A 114 14.84 -15.09 1.59
C ARG A 114 15.28 -14.25 0.40
N ASP A 115 15.33 -14.84 -0.80
CA ASP A 115 15.72 -14.14 -2.02
C ASP A 115 14.79 -12.98 -2.35
N ALA A 116 13.49 -13.18 -2.17
CA ALA A 116 12.48 -12.14 -2.38
C ALA A 116 12.61 -11.00 -1.37
N LEU A 117 12.83 -11.29 -0.09
CA LEU A 117 13.08 -10.29 0.94
C LEU A 117 14.40 -9.55 0.70
N GLY A 118 15.45 -10.25 0.25
CA GLY A 118 16.70 -9.63 -0.14
C GLY A 118 16.54 -8.70 -1.34
N ALA A 119 15.77 -9.09 -2.36
CA ALA A 119 15.45 -8.26 -3.51
C ALA A 119 14.63 -7.02 -3.10
N LEU A 120 13.64 -7.18 -2.21
CA LEU A 120 12.87 -6.08 -1.63
C LEU A 120 13.79 -5.11 -0.88
N ALA A 121 14.68 -5.62 -0.04
CA ALA A 121 15.62 -4.81 0.72
C ALA A 121 16.57 -4.03 -0.20
N ARG A 122 17.10 -4.65 -1.25
CA ARG A 122 17.93 -3.97 -2.26
C ARG A 122 17.16 -2.84 -2.95
N ALA A 123 15.93 -3.10 -3.40
CA ALA A 123 15.07 -2.09 -4.01
C ALA A 123 14.76 -0.93 -3.06
N TRP A 124 14.60 -1.22 -1.76
CA TRP A 124 14.36 -0.22 -0.72
C TRP A 124 15.59 0.63 -0.44
N VAL A 125 16.73 -0.02 -0.20
CA VAL A 125 17.99 0.65 0.17
C VAL A 125 18.51 1.54 -0.97
N ALA A 126 18.31 1.14 -2.23
CA ALA A 126 18.69 1.94 -3.39
C ALA A 126 17.98 3.33 -3.46
N ARG A 127 16.93 3.53 -2.66
CA ARG A 127 16.16 4.79 -2.58
C ARG A 127 16.57 5.66 -1.38
N LEU A 128 17.46 5.15 -0.51
CA LEU A 128 17.89 5.87 0.69
C LEU A 128 19.02 6.85 0.37
N PRO A 129 19.06 8.01 1.02
CA PRO A 129 20.17 8.95 0.94
C PRO A 129 21.35 8.45 1.79
N LEU A 130 22.07 7.43 1.30
CA LEU A 130 23.15 6.77 2.04
C LEU A 130 24.50 7.49 1.96
N ALA A 131 24.71 8.27 0.90
CA ALA A 131 25.93 9.05 0.75
C ALA A 131 25.88 10.29 1.64
N ASP A 132 26.97 10.50 2.38
CA ASP A 132 27.23 11.77 3.04
C ASP A 132 27.69 12.78 1.97
N THR A 133 26.71 13.30 1.23
CA THR A 133 26.94 14.39 0.29
C THR A 133 26.62 15.69 1.01
N ASP A 134 27.48 16.71 0.83
CA ASP A 134 27.27 18.08 1.34
C ASP A 134 25.97 18.73 0.83
N GLU A 135 25.25 18.05 -0.07
CA GLU A 135 23.92 18.45 -0.53
C GLU A 135 22.87 18.15 0.52
N GLU A 136 22.58 19.09 1.39
CA GLU A 136 21.45 19.02 2.35
C GLU A 136 20.10 18.94 1.65
N HIS A 137 20.00 19.32 0.38
CA HIS A 137 18.78 19.47 -0.41
C HIS A 137 18.89 18.71 -1.74
N GLY A 138 17.77 18.37 -2.33
CA GLY A 138 17.70 17.70 -3.63
C GLY A 138 16.55 16.70 -3.74
N PRO A 139 16.25 16.22 -4.95
CA PRO A 139 15.15 15.28 -5.19
C PRO A 139 15.27 13.98 -4.37
N ALA A 140 16.48 13.48 -4.14
CA ALA A 140 16.72 12.25 -3.38
C ALA A 140 16.36 12.38 -1.88
N ARG A 141 16.37 13.60 -1.35
CA ARG A 141 16.07 13.87 0.07
C ARG A 141 14.63 14.35 0.31
N LEU A 142 13.82 14.48 -0.74
CA LEU A 142 12.44 14.97 -0.61
C LEU A 142 11.61 14.18 0.41
N GLY A 143 11.83 12.86 0.55
CA GLY A 143 11.09 12.00 1.47
C GLY A 143 11.55 12.02 2.93
N THR A 144 12.68 12.67 3.27
CA THR A 144 13.29 12.56 4.62
C THR A 144 12.43 13.14 5.75
N HIS A 145 11.56 14.07 5.45
CA HIS A 145 10.67 14.72 6.43
C HIS A 145 9.32 14.03 6.63
N VAL A 146 9.00 12.94 5.93
CA VAL A 146 7.72 12.23 6.11
C VAL A 146 7.54 11.79 7.56
N MET A 147 8.50 11.06 8.10
CA MET A 147 8.43 10.57 9.48
C MET A 147 8.41 11.67 10.55
N PRO A 148 9.25 12.70 10.49
CA PRO A 148 9.13 13.86 11.37
C PRO A 148 7.75 14.50 11.36
N GLU A 149 7.14 14.67 10.18
CA GLU A 149 5.81 15.27 10.06
C GLU A 149 4.69 14.36 10.59
N VAL A 150 4.79 13.04 10.40
CA VAL A 150 3.88 12.08 11.02
C VAL A 150 3.98 12.11 12.54
N LEU A 151 5.20 12.23 13.09
CA LEU A 151 5.41 12.27 14.53
C LEU A 151 4.94 13.59 15.16
N ALA A 152 5.02 14.69 14.44
CA ALA A 152 4.62 16.01 14.93
C ALA A 152 3.12 16.12 15.19
N GLU A 153 2.30 15.33 14.51
CA GLU A 153 0.84 15.44 14.58
C GLU A 153 0.18 14.15 15.07
N GLY A 154 -0.44 14.22 16.26
CA GLY A 154 -1.08 13.05 16.88
C GLY A 154 -2.18 12.39 16.05
N ARG A 155 -2.96 13.19 15.30
CA ARG A 155 -4.06 12.69 14.44
C ARG A 155 -3.59 11.87 13.24
N ILE A 156 -2.33 12.04 12.79
CA ILE A 156 -1.77 11.30 11.65
C ILE A 156 -1.19 9.94 12.08
N ARG A 157 -0.77 9.80 13.33
CA ARG A 157 -0.07 8.59 13.80
C ARG A 157 -0.90 7.33 13.65
N ARG A 158 -2.20 7.38 13.95
CA ARG A 158 -3.08 6.21 13.83
C ARG A 158 -3.35 5.83 12.38
N PRO A 159 -3.74 6.74 11.48
CA PRO A 159 -3.78 6.47 10.04
C PRO A 159 -2.48 5.86 9.52
N PHE A 160 -1.33 6.45 9.87
CA PHE A 160 -0.04 5.95 9.42
C PHE A 160 0.25 4.53 9.95
N ALA A 161 -0.05 4.24 11.21
CA ALA A 161 0.11 2.89 11.76
C ALA A 161 -0.76 1.85 11.02
N GLN A 162 -1.99 2.22 10.65
CA GLN A 162 -2.88 1.36 9.87
C GLN A 162 -2.42 1.17 8.42
N LEU A 163 -1.81 2.18 7.81
CA LEU A 163 -1.18 2.06 6.49
C LEU A 163 0.04 1.13 6.56
N MET A 164 0.84 1.20 7.61
CA MET A 164 1.93 0.26 7.84
C MET A 164 1.44 -1.19 8.02
N LYS A 165 0.26 -1.38 8.66
CA LYS A 165 -0.40 -2.69 8.72
C LYS A 165 -0.82 -3.18 7.34
N LEU A 166 -1.37 -2.31 6.50
CA LEU A 166 -1.70 -2.67 5.12
C LEU A 166 -0.46 -3.10 4.33
N ASP A 167 0.64 -2.36 4.47
CA ASP A 167 1.90 -2.71 3.82
C ASP A 167 2.39 -4.09 4.29
N ALA A 168 2.28 -4.39 5.58
CA ALA A 168 2.64 -5.71 6.12
C ALA A 168 1.71 -6.82 5.58
N ILE A 169 0.40 -6.56 5.47
CA ILE A 169 -0.56 -7.51 4.89
C ILE A 169 -0.22 -7.75 3.40
N LEU A 170 0.03 -6.69 2.62
CA LEU A 170 0.38 -6.82 1.21
C LEU A 170 1.68 -7.63 1.00
N LEU A 171 2.73 -7.31 1.77
CA LEU A 171 3.99 -8.03 1.71
C LEU A 171 3.82 -9.48 2.20
N GLY A 172 3.11 -9.70 3.30
CA GLY A 172 2.84 -11.04 3.85
C GLY A 172 2.12 -11.93 2.84
N LEU A 173 1.08 -11.41 2.20
CA LEU A 173 0.34 -12.12 1.15
C LEU A 173 1.21 -12.41 -0.09
N ALA A 174 2.15 -11.53 -0.44
CA ALA A 174 3.11 -11.79 -1.50
C ALA A 174 4.07 -12.92 -1.13
N LEU A 175 4.56 -12.95 0.11
CA LEU A 175 5.43 -14.00 0.62
C LEU A 175 4.70 -15.35 0.71
N GLU A 176 3.43 -15.38 1.15
CA GLU A 176 2.59 -16.58 1.15
C GLU A 176 2.48 -17.19 -0.24
N ARG A 177 2.36 -16.37 -1.28
CA ARG A 177 2.22 -16.82 -2.67
C ARG A 177 3.52 -17.37 -3.30
N LEU A 178 4.67 -17.11 -2.69
CA LEU A 178 5.95 -17.71 -3.10
C LEU A 178 6.11 -19.13 -2.55
N ARG A 179 5.35 -19.52 -1.51
CA ARG A 179 5.43 -20.85 -0.92
C ARG A 179 4.77 -21.89 -1.82
N PRO A 180 5.33 -23.09 -1.94
CA PRO A 180 4.70 -24.18 -2.68
C PRO A 180 3.38 -24.59 -1.99
N PRO A 181 2.37 -25.06 -2.77
CA PRO A 181 1.06 -25.44 -2.24
C PRO A 181 1.11 -26.47 -1.10
N GLU A 182 2.08 -27.34 -1.14
CA GLU A 182 2.28 -28.42 -0.14
C GLU A 182 2.73 -27.88 1.23
N ALA A 183 3.24 -26.68 1.30
CA ALA A 183 3.63 -26.00 2.54
C ALA A 183 2.47 -25.24 3.20
N HIS A 184 1.24 -25.35 2.66
CA HIS A 184 0.06 -24.69 3.20
C HIS A 184 -0.65 -25.59 4.25
N ASP A 185 0.10 -26.03 5.25
CA ASP A 185 -0.39 -26.86 6.37
C ASP A 185 -1.24 -26.08 7.40
N GLY A 186 -1.82 -24.94 7.01
CA GLY A 186 -2.64 -24.09 7.88
C GLY A 186 -1.86 -23.22 8.87
N SER A 187 -0.53 -23.37 8.92
CA SER A 187 0.32 -22.68 9.93
C SER A 187 0.93 -21.36 9.45
N GLY A 188 0.39 -20.71 8.37
CA GLY A 188 1.37 -19.82 7.84
C GLY A 188 0.98 -18.48 7.29
N SER A 189 0.31 -17.60 8.05
CA SER A 189 0.38 -16.16 7.77
C SER A 189 1.85 -15.71 7.75
N GLN A 190 2.21 -14.88 6.76
CA GLN A 190 3.54 -14.27 6.68
C GLN A 190 3.51 -12.77 7.06
N VAL A 191 2.38 -12.31 7.62
CA VAL A 191 2.20 -10.90 7.98
C VAL A 191 3.18 -10.46 9.07
N ARG A 192 3.45 -11.29 10.08
CA ARG A 192 4.45 -10.94 11.12
C ARG A 192 5.88 -10.93 10.60
N VAL A 193 6.22 -11.81 9.68
CA VAL A 193 7.52 -11.79 8.98
C VAL A 193 7.64 -10.50 8.18
N ALA A 194 6.60 -10.11 7.46
CA ALA A 194 6.51 -8.85 6.74
C ALA A 194 6.63 -7.63 7.68
N GLU A 195 5.95 -7.64 8.84
CA GLU A 195 6.08 -6.58 9.86
C GLU A 195 7.51 -6.43 10.36
N ALA A 196 8.19 -7.54 10.64
CA ALA A 196 9.59 -7.53 11.07
C ALA A 196 10.51 -6.96 9.97
N ALA A 197 10.35 -7.40 8.72
CA ALA A 197 11.11 -6.89 7.59
C ALA A 197 10.89 -5.38 7.38
N LEU A 198 9.64 -4.92 7.38
CA LEU A 198 9.30 -3.50 7.25
C LEU A 198 9.81 -2.66 8.42
N THR A 199 9.80 -3.21 9.64
CA THR A 199 10.38 -2.54 10.82
C THR A 199 11.87 -2.27 10.63
N LEU A 200 12.64 -3.25 10.13
CA LEU A 200 14.06 -3.07 9.81
C LEU A 200 14.26 -2.04 8.70
N LEU A 201 13.50 -2.12 7.61
CA LEU A 201 13.62 -1.22 6.47
C LEU A 201 13.29 0.23 6.83
N HIS A 202 12.20 0.46 7.58
CA HIS A 202 11.86 1.79 8.07
C HIS A 202 12.85 2.30 9.13
N GLY A 203 13.39 1.41 9.97
CA GLY A 203 14.48 1.73 10.88
C GLY A 203 15.72 2.21 10.14
N ALA A 204 16.15 1.48 9.11
CA ALA A 204 17.26 1.86 8.25
C ALA A 204 17.02 3.20 7.55
N SER A 205 15.81 3.44 7.01
CA SER A 205 15.44 4.70 6.38
C SER A 205 15.57 5.88 7.35
N ARG A 206 15.11 5.68 8.59
CA ARG A 206 15.22 6.73 9.63
C ARG A 206 16.66 7.00 10.00
N LEU A 207 17.46 5.95 10.17
CA LEU A 207 18.88 6.09 10.51
C LEU A 207 19.67 6.73 9.37
N ALA A 208 19.40 6.39 8.11
CA ALA A 208 20.01 7.04 6.96
C ALA A 208 19.74 8.55 6.93
N ALA A 209 18.57 8.99 7.40
CA ALA A 209 18.20 10.41 7.43
C ALA A 209 18.81 11.19 8.61
N VAL A 210 19.03 10.54 9.78
CA VAL A 210 19.46 11.22 11.02
C VAL A 210 20.91 10.94 11.40
N ALA A 211 21.52 9.90 10.84
CA ALA A 211 22.89 9.48 11.10
C ALA A 211 23.56 9.06 9.77
N PRO A 212 23.88 10.04 8.88
CA PRO A 212 24.52 9.75 7.60
C PRO A 212 25.79 8.94 7.78
N GLY A 213 26.01 7.94 6.90
CA GLY A 213 27.19 7.06 6.97
C GLY A 213 27.11 5.92 8.01
N PHE A 214 26.08 5.88 8.87
CA PHE A 214 25.89 4.78 9.83
C PHE A 214 25.28 3.52 9.18
N VAL A 215 24.38 3.72 8.23
CA VAL A 215 23.63 2.62 7.61
C VAL A 215 24.46 1.99 6.49
N GLU A 216 24.90 0.74 6.71
CA GLU A 216 25.59 -0.05 5.70
C GLU A 216 24.56 -0.85 4.88
N PRO A 217 24.44 -0.63 3.55
CA PRO A 217 23.46 -1.30 2.70
C PRO A 217 23.46 -2.81 2.79
N PHE A 218 24.64 -3.43 2.76
CA PHE A 218 24.79 -4.90 2.83
C PHE A 218 24.26 -5.47 4.13
N ASN A 219 24.50 -4.78 5.25
CA ASN A 219 24.02 -5.23 6.56
C ASN A 219 22.50 -5.18 6.63
N VAL A 220 21.87 -4.14 6.04
CA VAL A 220 20.40 -4.04 5.98
C VAL A 220 19.83 -5.17 5.15
N VAL A 221 20.37 -5.42 3.96
CA VAL A 221 19.91 -6.51 3.07
C VAL A 221 20.06 -7.85 3.78
N SER A 222 21.25 -8.16 4.32
CA SER A 222 21.51 -9.41 5.04
C SER A 222 20.58 -9.59 6.25
N ALA A 223 20.32 -8.53 7.02
CA ALA A 223 19.40 -8.60 8.16
C ALA A 223 17.97 -8.91 7.71
N VAL A 224 17.48 -8.29 6.65
CA VAL A 224 16.14 -8.53 6.09
C VAL A 224 16.02 -9.94 5.51
N GLU A 225 17.06 -10.45 4.86
CA GLU A 225 17.11 -11.83 4.38
C GLU A 225 17.00 -12.85 5.54
N GLN A 226 17.61 -12.58 6.69
CA GLN A 226 17.51 -13.46 7.86
C GLN A 226 16.10 -13.47 8.47
N VAL A 227 15.29 -12.42 8.28
CA VAL A 227 13.90 -12.40 8.76
C VAL A 227 13.08 -13.54 8.15
N ALA A 228 13.41 -14.02 6.95
CA ALA A 228 12.74 -15.17 6.31
C ALA A 228 12.81 -16.45 7.15
N GLY A 229 13.83 -16.61 7.98
CA GLY A 229 14.03 -17.76 8.85
C GLY A 229 13.39 -17.64 10.25
N LEU A 230 12.73 -16.52 10.55
CA LEU A 230 12.10 -16.33 11.85
C LEU A 230 10.82 -17.16 11.99
N VAL A 231 10.75 -17.95 13.06
CA VAL A 231 9.53 -18.67 13.44
C VAL A 231 8.73 -17.77 14.39
N LEU A 232 7.79 -16.99 13.84
CA LEU A 232 7.04 -16.02 14.61
C LEU A 232 5.68 -16.51 15.08
N HIS A 233 5.38 -17.81 14.93
CA HIS A 233 4.09 -18.44 15.30
C HIS A 233 2.91 -17.57 14.85
N ASP A 234 2.88 -17.27 13.57
CA ASP A 234 1.91 -16.34 12.98
C ASP A 234 0.55 -17.05 12.82
N TRP A 235 -0.18 -17.10 13.92
CA TRP A 235 -1.55 -17.56 13.94
C TRP A 235 -2.48 -16.35 13.89
N TRP A 236 -3.38 -16.33 12.91
CA TRP A 236 -4.40 -15.29 12.80
C TRP A 236 -5.66 -15.74 13.59
N PRO A 237 -5.99 -15.09 14.72
CA PRO A 237 -7.20 -15.39 15.46
C PRO A 237 -8.41 -14.81 14.71
N PRO A 238 -9.55 -15.55 14.65
CA PRO A 238 -10.78 -14.98 14.14
C PRO A 238 -11.19 -13.77 14.98
N PRO A 239 -11.88 -12.76 14.40
CA PRO A 239 -12.27 -11.56 15.11
C PRO A 239 -13.16 -11.89 16.31
N HIS A 240 -12.92 -11.21 17.45
CA HIS A 240 -13.72 -11.39 18.67
C HIS A 240 -15.12 -10.76 18.58
N VAL A 241 -15.28 -9.79 17.68
CA VAL A 241 -16.55 -9.11 17.40
C VAL A 241 -16.89 -9.40 15.96
N ILE A 242 -17.97 -10.12 15.74
CA ILE A 242 -18.50 -10.41 14.41
C ILE A 242 -19.87 -9.76 14.35
N THR A 243 -20.04 -8.78 13.47
CA THR A 243 -21.35 -8.24 13.15
C THR A 243 -22.12 -9.21 12.26
N GLN A 244 -23.40 -9.00 12.11
CA GLN A 244 -24.21 -9.82 11.21
C GLN A 244 -24.11 -9.28 9.77
N ALA A 245 -23.95 -10.17 8.81
CA ALA A 245 -24.15 -9.83 7.41
C ALA A 245 -25.65 -9.97 7.06
N TRP A 246 -26.17 -8.98 6.34
CA TRP A 246 -27.55 -8.98 5.86
C TRP A 246 -27.57 -9.38 4.38
N PRO A 247 -28.35 -10.40 4.01
CA PRO A 247 -28.54 -10.73 2.61
C PRO A 247 -29.26 -9.59 1.89
N THR A 248 -28.86 -9.32 0.67
CA THR A 248 -29.45 -8.30 -0.21
C THR A 248 -29.39 -8.79 -1.67
N ASP A 249 -30.03 -8.09 -2.56
CA ASP A 249 -29.95 -8.36 -4.00
C ASP A 249 -30.02 -7.02 -4.74
N GLU A 250 -28.90 -6.30 -4.75
CA GLU A 250 -28.82 -4.96 -5.32
C GLU A 250 -27.83 -4.93 -6.49
N PRO A 251 -28.08 -4.13 -7.54
CA PRO A 251 -27.11 -3.95 -8.61
C PRO A 251 -25.83 -3.31 -8.07
N TRP A 252 -24.66 -3.82 -8.54
CA TRP A 252 -23.36 -3.28 -8.21
C TRP A 252 -22.79 -2.53 -9.41
N ASP A 253 -22.76 -1.19 -9.33
CA ASP A 253 -22.22 -0.32 -10.37
C ASP A 253 -21.13 0.61 -9.75
N PRO A 254 -19.95 0.06 -9.47
CA PRO A 254 -18.87 0.82 -8.86
C PRO A 254 -18.22 1.77 -9.86
N PRO A 255 -17.66 2.91 -9.40
CA PRO A 255 -16.87 3.78 -10.24
C PRO A 255 -15.62 3.06 -10.75
N ARG A 256 -15.17 3.43 -11.96
CA ARG A 256 -13.91 2.92 -12.53
C ARG A 256 -12.74 3.56 -11.83
N VAL A 257 -11.85 2.75 -11.27
CA VAL A 257 -10.66 3.21 -10.55
C VAL A 257 -9.48 2.30 -10.83
N ARG A 258 -8.31 2.77 -10.43
CA ARG A 258 -7.05 2.04 -10.55
C ARG A 258 -6.75 1.27 -9.25
N ASP A 259 -6.34 0.02 -9.40
CA ASP A 259 -5.74 -0.76 -8.32
C ASP A 259 -4.30 -0.27 -8.08
N ALA A 260 -4.03 0.23 -6.88
CA ALA A 260 -2.71 0.75 -6.52
C ALA A 260 -1.63 -0.34 -6.50
N VAL A 261 -2.00 -1.59 -6.18
CA VAL A 261 -1.06 -2.71 -6.10
C VAL A 261 -0.54 -3.09 -7.49
N ARG A 262 -1.44 -3.24 -8.46
CA ARG A 262 -1.09 -3.68 -9.82
C ARG A 262 -0.85 -2.53 -10.79
N GLY A 263 -1.38 -1.35 -10.48
CA GLY A 263 -1.31 -0.21 -11.38
C GLY A 263 -2.23 -0.32 -12.60
N GLU A 264 -3.19 -1.23 -12.60
CA GLU A 264 -4.18 -1.49 -13.64
C GLU A 264 -5.59 -1.08 -13.20
N SER A 265 -6.59 -1.17 -14.07
CA SER A 265 -7.99 -0.98 -13.68
C SER A 265 -8.40 -2.04 -12.66
N ALA A 266 -9.01 -1.61 -11.54
CA ALA A 266 -9.51 -2.53 -10.53
C ALA A 266 -10.68 -3.35 -11.08
N ARG A 267 -10.72 -4.64 -10.74
CA ARG A 267 -11.76 -5.59 -11.14
C ARG A 267 -12.79 -5.69 -10.02
N LEU A 268 -13.69 -4.75 -9.99
CA LEU A 268 -14.64 -4.55 -8.90
C LEU A 268 -15.95 -5.34 -9.06
N THR A 269 -16.22 -5.81 -10.27
CA THR A 269 -17.42 -6.61 -10.60
C THR A 269 -17.17 -8.11 -10.53
N ASP A 270 -15.90 -8.53 -10.31
CA ASP A 270 -15.58 -9.94 -10.09
C ASP A 270 -16.15 -10.39 -8.73
N ASP A 271 -16.48 -11.68 -8.63
CA ASP A 271 -16.98 -12.28 -7.39
C ASP A 271 -15.96 -12.11 -6.24
N GLY A 272 -16.44 -11.59 -5.11
CA GLY A 272 -15.56 -11.33 -3.99
C GLY A 272 -16.12 -10.42 -2.92
N VAL A 273 -15.22 -9.77 -2.18
CA VAL A 273 -15.55 -8.85 -1.08
C VAL A 273 -14.94 -7.49 -1.35
N VAL A 274 -15.76 -6.46 -1.24
CA VAL A 274 -15.34 -5.07 -1.26
C VAL A 274 -15.45 -4.51 0.15
N ALA A 275 -14.31 -4.26 0.79
CA ALA A 275 -14.20 -3.73 2.13
C ALA A 275 -13.98 -2.21 2.07
N ILE A 276 -14.90 -1.42 2.63
CA ILE A 276 -14.82 0.04 2.72
C ILE A 276 -14.27 0.39 4.10
N LEU A 277 -13.02 0.86 4.13
CA LEU A 277 -12.22 0.98 5.34
C LEU A 277 -11.72 2.41 5.55
N GLY A 278 -12.11 3.00 6.66
CA GLY A 278 -11.53 4.21 7.17
C GLY A 278 -10.08 4.00 7.62
N LEU A 279 -9.27 5.04 7.58
CA LEU A 279 -7.83 4.96 7.87
C LEU A 279 -7.51 4.58 9.32
N HIS A 280 -8.50 4.33 10.18
CA HIS A 280 -8.32 3.75 11.51
C HIS A 280 -8.69 2.26 11.59
N ARG A 281 -9.13 1.65 10.47
CA ARG A 281 -9.70 0.30 10.42
C ARG A 281 -9.14 -0.57 9.28
N ILE A 282 -8.04 -0.14 8.67
CA ILE A 282 -7.47 -0.81 7.47
C ILE A 282 -7.09 -2.27 7.78
N GLU A 283 -6.60 -2.55 8.98
CA GLU A 283 -6.23 -3.91 9.41
C GLU A 283 -7.37 -4.94 9.25
N ALA A 284 -8.64 -4.49 9.30
CA ALA A 284 -9.79 -5.37 9.12
C ALA A 284 -9.85 -6.02 7.72
N VAL A 285 -9.09 -5.53 6.73
CA VAL A 285 -9.01 -6.18 5.42
C VAL A 285 -8.44 -7.60 5.52
N GLU A 286 -7.56 -7.87 6.48
CA GLU A 286 -7.03 -9.22 6.69
C GLU A 286 -8.14 -10.19 7.07
N GLU A 287 -9.15 -9.74 7.84
CA GLU A 287 -10.33 -10.53 8.17
C GLU A 287 -11.09 -10.98 6.91
N ALA A 288 -11.25 -10.08 5.93
CA ALA A 288 -11.86 -10.45 4.65
C ALA A 288 -11.00 -11.46 3.87
N VAL A 289 -9.67 -11.24 3.82
CA VAL A 289 -8.75 -12.14 3.11
C VAL A 289 -8.77 -13.55 3.69
N ARG A 290 -8.80 -13.67 5.03
CA ARG A 290 -8.74 -14.98 5.71
C ARG A 290 -10.09 -15.70 5.73
N ALA A 291 -11.22 -14.98 5.72
CA ALA A 291 -12.55 -15.55 5.78
C ALA A 291 -13.18 -15.84 4.40
N ALA A 292 -12.68 -15.21 3.35
CA ALA A 292 -13.26 -15.34 2.01
C ALA A 292 -13.05 -16.74 1.42
N PRO A 293 -13.99 -17.23 0.61
CA PRO A 293 -13.82 -18.47 -0.13
C PRO A 293 -12.59 -18.46 -1.03
N PRO A 294 -11.98 -19.64 -1.27
CA PRO A 294 -10.84 -19.75 -2.16
C PRO A 294 -11.15 -19.15 -3.55
N GLY A 295 -10.28 -18.26 -4.01
CA GLY A 295 -10.43 -17.62 -5.31
C GLY A 295 -11.22 -16.31 -5.31
N ALA A 296 -11.96 -15.99 -4.26
CA ALA A 296 -12.66 -14.72 -4.14
C ALA A 296 -11.67 -13.53 -4.24
N ARG A 297 -12.10 -12.46 -4.92
CA ARG A 297 -11.33 -11.23 -5.03
C ARG A 297 -11.62 -10.34 -3.83
N ILE A 298 -10.57 -9.81 -3.23
CA ILE A 298 -10.72 -8.88 -2.11
C ILE A 298 -10.27 -7.50 -2.59
N THR A 299 -11.09 -6.49 -2.31
CA THR A 299 -10.76 -5.09 -2.59
C THR A 299 -10.88 -4.27 -1.32
N ALA A 300 -9.78 -3.63 -0.93
CA ALA A 300 -9.78 -2.60 0.11
C ALA A 300 -10.04 -1.24 -0.53
N VAL A 301 -11.15 -0.62 -0.19
CA VAL A 301 -11.49 0.76 -0.55
C VAL A 301 -11.14 1.64 0.62
N LEU A 302 -10.08 2.43 0.50
CA LEU A 302 -9.62 3.32 1.55
C LEU A 302 -10.37 4.64 1.50
N VAL A 303 -11.02 4.98 2.62
CA VAL A 303 -11.79 6.21 2.82
C VAL A 303 -11.28 7.00 4.01
N THR A 304 -11.52 8.30 4.04
CA THR A 304 -11.12 9.17 5.15
C THR A 304 -12.06 10.36 5.29
N GLY A 305 -12.19 10.88 6.52
CA GLY A 305 -12.88 12.13 6.79
C GLY A 305 -12.09 13.39 6.39
N ASP A 306 -10.78 13.25 6.10
CA ASP A 306 -9.89 14.34 5.66
C ASP A 306 -9.11 13.96 4.39
N PRO A 307 -9.79 13.85 3.23
CA PRO A 307 -9.15 13.40 1.99
C PRO A 307 -8.05 14.36 1.51
N ALA A 308 -8.13 15.64 1.85
CA ALA A 308 -7.15 16.62 1.39
C ALA A 308 -5.76 16.42 2.02
N GLU A 309 -5.68 15.89 3.23
CA GLU A 309 -4.42 15.64 3.95
C GLU A 309 -4.06 14.15 4.01
N LEU A 310 -5.02 13.29 4.33
CA LEU A 310 -4.75 11.88 4.61
C LEU A 310 -4.73 11.00 3.35
N ALA A 311 -5.49 11.34 2.30
CA ALA A 311 -5.44 10.55 1.07
C ALA A 311 -4.07 10.60 0.37
N PRO A 312 -3.39 11.76 0.27
CA PRO A 312 -2.01 11.79 -0.25
C PRO A 312 -1.04 10.97 0.59
N LEU A 313 -1.15 10.98 1.92
CA LEU A 313 -0.31 10.14 2.78
C LEU A 313 -0.56 8.64 2.53
N ALA A 314 -1.82 8.24 2.39
CA ALA A 314 -2.20 6.86 2.09
C ALA A 314 -1.64 6.40 0.73
N ARG A 315 -1.78 7.23 -0.31
CA ARG A 315 -1.22 6.94 -1.64
C ARG A 315 0.31 6.83 -1.60
N LEU A 316 0.98 7.75 -0.91
CA LEU A 316 2.43 7.74 -0.76
C LEU A 316 2.92 6.44 -0.11
N THR A 317 2.30 6.04 1.00
CA THR A 317 2.70 4.85 1.76
C THR A 317 2.53 3.59 0.91
N VAL A 318 1.34 3.36 0.38
CA VAL A 318 1.03 2.19 -0.47
C VAL A 318 1.90 2.16 -1.73
N ALA A 319 2.08 3.30 -2.42
CA ALA A 319 2.93 3.36 -3.61
C ALA A 319 4.40 3.04 -3.28
N GLY A 320 4.88 3.47 -2.12
CA GLY A 320 6.24 3.18 -1.65
C GLY A 320 6.53 1.69 -1.59
N LEU A 321 5.66 0.92 -0.92
CA LEU A 321 5.79 -0.54 -0.87
C LEU A 321 5.57 -1.19 -2.24
N CYS A 322 4.49 -0.83 -2.94
CA CYS A 322 4.13 -1.44 -4.22
C CYS A 322 5.22 -1.28 -5.29
N ASN A 323 5.96 -0.17 -5.28
CA ASN A 323 7.10 0.04 -6.18
C ASN A 323 8.22 -0.97 -5.89
N CYS A 324 8.53 -1.22 -4.61
CA CYS A 324 9.51 -2.23 -4.23
C CYS A 324 9.01 -3.66 -4.52
N LEU A 325 7.74 -3.96 -4.25
CA LEU A 325 7.13 -5.26 -4.56
C LEU A 325 7.21 -5.58 -6.06
N ARG A 326 6.88 -4.62 -6.92
CA ARG A 326 6.93 -4.83 -8.38
C ARG A 326 8.35 -5.05 -8.91
N GLN A 327 9.35 -4.50 -8.25
CA GLN A 327 10.76 -4.72 -8.62
C GLN A 327 11.31 -6.06 -8.08
N ALA A 328 10.85 -6.48 -6.91
CA ALA A 328 11.42 -7.61 -6.18
C ALA A 328 10.67 -8.94 -6.41
N PHE A 329 9.38 -8.90 -6.71
CA PHE A 329 8.53 -10.09 -6.79
C PHE A 329 8.03 -10.33 -8.22
N PRO A 330 7.98 -11.58 -8.68
CA PRO A 330 7.32 -11.91 -9.94
C PRO A 330 5.82 -11.58 -9.84
N SER A 331 5.20 -11.20 -10.94
CA SER A 331 3.77 -10.80 -10.97
C SER A 331 2.81 -11.89 -10.47
N SER A 332 3.20 -13.17 -10.59
CA SER A 332 2.46 -14.30 -10.06
C SER A 332 2.38 -14.32 -8.52
N ALA A 333 3.38 -13.75 -7.84
CA ALA A 333 3.43 -13.66 -6.39
C ALA A 333 2.77 -12.36 -5.83
N TRP A 334 2.37 -11.42 -6.69
CA TRP A 334 1.69 -10.21 -6.19
C TRP A 334 0.38 -10.57 -5.51
N PRO A 335 0.03 -9.87 -4.40
CA PRO A 335 -1.19 -10.18 -3.65
C PRO A 335 -2.45 -10.12 -4.54
N ARG A 336 -3.43 -10.95 -4.20
CA ARG A 336 -4.75 -10.89 -4.84
C ARG A 336 -5.63 -9.77 -4.28
N LEU A 337 -5.20 -9.16 -3.17
CA LEU A 337 -5.80 -7.99 -2.58
C LEU A 337 -5.59 -6.78 -3.51
N GLN A 338 -6.68 -6.14 -3.91
CA GLN A 338 -6.69 -4.85 -4.59
C GLN A 338 -6.80 -3.73 -3.57
N VAL A 339 -6.14 -2.60 -3.84
CA VAL A 339 -6.24 -1.39 -3.01
C VAL A 339 -6.65 -0.23 -3.89
N VAL A 340 -7.74 0.43 -3.54
CA VAL A 340 -8.26 1.61 -4.23
C VAL A 340 -8.52 2.74 -3.24
N PHE A 341 -8.47 3.98 -3.71
CA PHE A 341 -8.71 5.17 -2.89
C PHE A 341 -10.02 5.82 -3.32
N ASP A 342 -10.91 6.09 -2.36
CA ASP A 342 -12.17 6.79 -2.58
C ASP A 342 -12.11 8.20 -1.96
N GLU A 343 -11.51 9.14 -2.69
CA GLU A 343 -11.42 10.54 -2.27
C GLU A 343 -12.73 11.29 -2.45
N SER A 344 -13.63 10.79 -3.30
CA SER A 344 -14.90 11.43 -3.66
C SER A 344 -16.10 10.92 -2.87
N GLY A 345 -15.98 9.78 -2.19
CA GLY A 345 -17.09 9.07 -1.55
C GLY A 345 -18.00 8.31 -2.54
N ALA A 346 -17.61 8.23 -3.82
CA ALA A 346 -18.44 7.59 -4.83
C ALA A 346 -18.55 6.06 -4.63
N PHE A 347 -17.50 5.42 -4.14
CA PHE A 347 -17.53 4.00 -3.77
C PHE A 347 -18.42 3.74 -2.57
N ALA A 348 -18.23 4.53 -1.53
CA ALA A 348 -19.04 4.42 -0.33
C ALA A 348 -20.53 4.61 -0.67
N ALA A 349 -20.86 5.57 -1.52
CA ALA A 349 -22.22 5.79 -1.99
C ALA A 349 -22.75 4.61 -2.81
N ALA A 350 -21.95 4.05 -3.75
CA ALA A 350 -22.32 2.86 -4.52
C ALA A 350 -22.54 1.63 -3.64
N ALA A 351 -21.79 1.52 -2.54
CA ALA A 351 -21.99 0.50 -1.51
C ALA A 351 -23.12 0.82 -0.53
N GLY A 352 -23.87 1.91 -0.71
CA GLY A 352 -25.00 2.30 0.14
C GLY A 352 -24.61 2.97 1.45
N LEU A 353 -23.38 3.44 1.59
CA LEU A 353 -22.91 4.18 2.78
C LEU A 353 -23.14 5.68 2.57
N PRO A 354 -23.98 6.33 3.41
CA PRO A 354 -24.30 7.76 3.23
C PRO A 354 -23.17 8.70 3.65
N ALA A 355 -22.26 8.24 4.50
CA ALA A 355 -21.13 9.00 4.99
C ALA A 355 -19.97 8.08 5.39
N VAL A 356 -18.75 8.60 5.30
CA VAL A 356 -17.54 7.92 5.69
C VAL A 356 -16.73 8.74 6.69
N SER A 357 -15.94 8.04 7.49
CA SER A 357 -14.99 8.61 8.45
C SER A 357 -13.76 7.72 8.56
N ASP A 358 -12.74 8.16 9.28
CA ASP A 358 -11.58 7.32 9.56
C ASP A 358 -11.91 6.06 10.39
N ALA A 359 -13.07 6.02 11.06
CA ALA A 359 -13.54 4.86 11.82
C ALA A 359 -14.46 3.92 11.02
N THR A 360 -14.75 4.23 9.77
CA THR A 360 -15.62 3.42 8.92
C THR A 360 -15.05 2.01 8.75
N GLU A 361 -15.90 1.01 8.96
CA GLU A 361 -15.67 -0.38 8.61
C GLU A 361 -16.98 -0.96 8.09
N ALA A 362 -17.03 -1.20 6.80
CA ALA A 362 -18.16 -1.81 6.12
C ALA A 362 -17.66 -2.73 5.01
N ALA A 363 -18.44 -3.73 4.66
CA ALA A 363 -18.08 -4.63 3.58
C ALA A 363 -19.33 -5.11 2.84
N VAL A 364 -19.16 -5.34 1.54
CA VAL A 364 -20.19 -5.93 0.68
C VAL A 364 -19.62 -7.18 0.01
N ARG A 365 -20.44 -8.23 -0.07
CA ARG A 365 -20.19 -9.41 -0.89
C ARG A 365 -20.77 -9.17 -2.27
N VAL A 366 -19.93 -9.36 -3.29
CA VAL A 366 -20.33 -9.22 -4.69
C VAL A 366 -20.30 -10.58 -5.36
N GLU A 367 -21.39 -10.94 -6.07
CA GLU A 367 -21.49 -12.13 -6.93
C GLU A 367 -22.27 -11.78 -8.20
N ALA A 368 -21.78 -12.23 -9.33
CA ALA A 368 -22.38 -11.98 -10.65
C ALA A 368 -22.74 -10.50 -10.90
N GLY A 369 -21.89 -9.57 -10.42
CA GLY A 369 -22.10 -8.12 -10.55
C GLY A 369 -23.24 -7.56 -9.68
N ARG A 370 -23.63 -8.25 -8.62
CA ARG A 370 -24.64 -7.80 -7.65
C ARG A 370 -24.09 -7.85 -6.23
N ILE A 371 -24.58 -6.97 -5.37
CA ILE A 371 -24.32 -7.07 -3.93
C ILE A 371 -25.30 -8.09 -3.37
N VAL A 372 -24.79 -9.18 -2.84
CA VAL A 372 -25.58 -10.28 -2.28
C VAL A 372 -25.62 -10.31 -0.75
N ALA A 373 -24.65 -9.63 -0.10
CA ALA A 373 -24.66 -9.41 1.35
C ALA A 373 -23.96 -8.10 1.71
N ARG A 374 -24.37 -7.50 2.83
CA ARG A 374 -23.78 -6.30 3.43
C ARG A 374 -23.49 -6.51 4.90
N ALA A 375 -22.46 -5.86 5.41
CA ALA A 375 -22.17 -5.80 6.83
C ALA A 375 -21.54 -4.44 7.17
N ASP A 376 -21.87 -3.93 8.36
CA ASP A 376 -21.38 -2.65 8.87
C ASP A 376 -20.88 -2.80 10.32
N GLY A 377 -19.89 -1.99 10.69
CA GLY A 377 -19.30 -1.98 12.01
C GLY A 377 -18.18 -3.00 12.17
N ARG A 378 -17.69 -3.17 13.40
CA ARG A 378 -16.58 -4.07 13.69
C ARG A 378 -16.88 -5.51 13.29
N GLY A 379 -15.95 -6.14 12.57
CA GLY A 379 -16.08 -7.49 12.04
C GLY A 379 -16.87 -7.56 10.74
N ALA A 380 -17.23 -6.43 10.12
CA ALA A 380 -17.95 -6.37 8.86
C ALA A 380 -17.20 -7.08 7.74
N CYS A 381 -15.88 -6.94 7.69
CA CYS A 381 -15.03 -7.59 6.71
C CYS A 381 -15.13 -9.11 6.79
N HIS A 382 -15.05 -9.67 8.01
CA HIS A 382 -15.24 -11.10 8.25
C HIS A 382 -16.65 -11.55 7.90
N ALA A 383 -17.66 -10.82 8.38
CA ALA A 383 -19.07 -11.18 8.20
C ALA A 383 -19.48 -11.23 6.72
N ALA A 384 -19.11 -10.22 5.92
CA ALA A 384 -19.39 -10.21 4.50
C ALA A 384 -18.60 -11.29 3.74
N ALA A 385 -17.37 -11.59 4.15
CA ALA A 385 -16.53 -12.59 3.53
C ALA A 385 -17.02 -14.02 3.79
N SER A 386 -17.51 -14.30 5.00
CA SER A 386 -18.04 -15.60 5.43
C SER A 386 -19.54 -15.79 5.18
N ALA A 387 -20.23 -14.76 4.64
CA ALA A 387 -21.67 -14.86 4.39
C ALA A 387 -21.99 -16.03 3.45
N GLU A 388 -22.89 -16.89 3.89
CA GLU A 388 -23.47 -17.93 3.03
C GLU A 388 -24.45 -17.25 2.05
N VAL A 389 -24.16 -17.33 0.77
CA VAL A 389 -25.08 -16.85 -0.27
C VAL A 389 -26.11 -17.94 -0.52
N ALA A 390 -27.38 -17.64 -0.23
CA ALA A 390 -28.45 -18.54 -0.54
C ALA A 390 -28.44 -18.81 -2.06
N ALA A 391 -28.34 -20.09 -2.46
CA ALA A 391 -28.48 -20.48 -3.86
C ALA A 391 -29.78 -19.89 -4.40
N PRO A 392 -29.81 -19.33 -5.64
CA PRO A 392 -31.04 -18.83 -6.23
C PRO A 392 -32.08 -19.96 -6.19
N ALA A 393 -33.25 -19.67 -5.61
CA ALA A 393 -34.35 -20.63 -5.57
C ALA A 393 -34.63 -21.08 -7.01
N VAL A 394 -34.37 -22.35 -7.32
CA VAL A 394 -34.75 -22.95 -8.58
C VAL A 394 -36.29 -22.82 -8.65
N PRO A 395 -36.86 -22.15 -9.67
CA PRO A 395 -38.29 -22.09 -9.80
C PRO A 395 -38.77 -23.53 -9.87
N ALA A 396 -39.65 -23.89 -8.93
CA ALA A 396 -40.32 -25.22 -8.98
C ALA A 396 -41.09 -25.26 -10.30
N ASP A 397 -40.60 -26.09 -11.25
CA ASP A 397 -41.31 -26.39 -12.46
C ASP A 397 -42.70 -26.91 -12.07
N GLY A 398 -43.69 -26.06 -12.32
CA GLY A 398 -45.08 -26.40 -12.15
C GLY A 398 -45.45 -27.52 -13.12
N THR A 399 -45.36 -28.78 -12.66
CA THR A 399 -46.07 -29.87 -13.26
C THR A 399 -47.53 -29.73 -12.83
N GLY A 400 -48.34 -29.20 -13.72
CA GLY A 400 -49.78 -29.29 -13.73
C GLY A 400 -50.25 -29.93 -15.04
#